data_e502632d000e8169bcf67808e2f0c45e
#
_entry.id   e502632d000e8169bcf67808e2f0c45e
#
_cell.length_a   1.000
_cell.length_b   1.000
_cell.length_c   1.000
_cell.angle_alpha   90.00
_cell.angle_beta   90.00
_cell.angle_gamma   90.00
#
_symmetry.space_group_name_H-M   'P 1'
#
loop_
_entity.id
_entity.type
_entity.pdbx_description
1 polymer ?
#
loop_
_entity_poly.entity_id
_entity_poly.type
_entity_poly.pdbx_seq_one_letter_code
_entity_poly.pdbx_strand_id
1 'polypeptide(L)'
;MYWKTVGVLTTMILTLSCSKDSCPLSSGNTNSEIRELPVFREIILYDKINLILMPDSIQKIRVETGKNLLSGISTIVDGGKLTIQDNNGCKLLRTDASTVNVYISTGPLEKITYHGAGDVGSTDTIRQNHFTVDCVDGSGSINLKLIADSADAIIRTRNADISFNGYGNYSFIYCAAEGSINLSHFVTRVSNIESTSIRDIDVNVTGNLYASILYLGNVYYTGNPVFIQSMITNSGKLIQLP
;
A
#
# COMPACT_ATOMS: atom_id res chain seq x y z
N MET A 1 -6.20 -40.29 -71.62
CA MET A 1 -7.13 -39.34 -70.99
C MET A 1 -6.57 -39.04 -69.59
N TYR A 2 -5.74 -38.00 -69.49
CA TYR A 2 -5.01 -37.67 -68.25
C TYR A 2 -5.63 -36.44 -67.60
N TRP A 3 -6.15 -36.59 -66.38
CA TRP A 3 -6.69 -35.49 -65.56
C TRP A 3 -5.55 -34.93 -64.72
N LYS A 4 -5.20 -33.68 -64.94
CA LYS A 4 -4.23 -32.93 -64.16
C LYS A 4 -4.98 -32.31 -62.98
N THR A 5 -4.69 -32.77 -61.78
CA THR A 5 -5.11 -32.14 -60.53
C THR A 5 -4.17 -30.97 -60.22
N VAL A 6 -4.68 -29.74 -60.29
CA VAL A 6 -4.00 -28.53 -59.84
C VAL A 6 -4.19 -28.38 -58.33
N GLY A 7 -3.12 -28.58 -57.61
CA GLY A 7 -3.10 -28.31 -56.15
C GLY A 7 -2.99 -26.83 -55.91
N VAL A 8 -4.03 -26.22 -55.29
CA VAL A 8 -4.01 -24.85 -54.79
C VAL A 8 -3.34 -24.83 -53.42
N LEU A 9 -2.12 -24.36 -53.36
CA LEU A 9 -1.37 -24.13 -52.13
C LEU A 9 -1.86 -22.80 -51.49
N THR A 10 -2.78 -22.90 -50.54
CA THR A 10 -3.26 -21.73 -49.79
C THR A 10 -2.23 -21.33 -48.74
N THR A 11 -1.45 -20.32 -49.04
CA THR A 11 -0.48 -19.72 -48.10
C THR A 11 -1.25 -18.92 -47.06
N MET A 12 -1.39 -19.49 -45.86
CA MET A 12 -1.98 -18.84 -44.70
C MET A 12 -0.98 -17.80 -44.14
N ILE A 13 -1.16 -16.54 -44.51
CA ILE A 13 -0.39 -15.42 -43.96
C ILE A 13 -0.89 -15.20 -42.53
N LEU A 14 -0.12 -15.69 -41.54
CA LEU A 14 -0.27 -15.30 -40.14
C LEU A 14 0.14 -13.83 -39.99
N THR A 15 -0.81 -12.92 -40.01
CA THR A 15 -0.60 -11.54 -39.56
C THR A 15 -0.35 -11.58 -38.05
N LEU A 16 0.91 -11.55 -37.65
CA LEU A 16 1.29 -11.21 -36.27
C LEU A 16 0.82 -9.77 -36.03
N SER A 17 -0.37 -9.64 -35.44
CA SER A 17 -0.81 -8.37 -34.85
C SER A 17 0.11 -8.13 -33.66
N CYS A 18 1.15 -7.32 -33.89
CA CYS A 18 1.95 -6.78 -32.80
C CYS A 18 1.05 -5.81 -32.05
N SER A 19 0.42 -6.23 -30.96
CA SER A 19 -0.21 -5.34 -30.02
C SER A 19 0.85 -4.37 -29.52
N LYS A 20 0.53 -3.08 -29.48
CA LYS A 20 1.38 -1.99 -28.97
C LYS A 20 1.62 -2.08 -27.45
N ASP A 21 1.68 -3.25 -26.89
CA ASP A 21 2.10 -3.44 -25.50
C ASP A 21 3.61 -3.23 -25.47
N SER A 22 4.01 -2.04 -25.03
CA SER A 22 5.43 -1.69 -24.90
C SER A 22 6.07 -2.69 -23.94
N CYS A 23 6.99 -3.50 -24.50
CA CYS A 23 7.81 -4.44 -23.74
C CYS A 23 9.24 -3.87 -23.66
N PRO A 24 9.50 -2.88 -22.79
CA PRO A 24 10.83 -2.30 -22.67
C PRO A 24 11.76 -3.31 -21.98
N LEU A 25 12.76 -3.78 -22.72
CA LEU A 25 13.81 -4.67 -22.19
C LEU A 25 14.81 -3.93 -21.29
N SER A 26 14.86 -2.59 -21.38
CA SER A 26 15.66 -1.71 -20.53
C SER A 26 14.78 -0.56 -20.03
N SER A 27 14.94 -0.20 -18.78
CA SER A 27 14.25 0.94 -18.16
C SER A 27 14.72 2.30 -18.74
N GLY A 28 15.94 2.36 -19.29
CA GLY A 28 16.61 3.59 -19.68
C GLY A 28 17.07 4.41 -18.47
N ASN A 29 17.64 5.59 -18.71
CA ASN A 29 18.06 6.50 -17.65
C ASN A 29 16.86 6.95 -16.80
N THR A 30 17.10 7.17 -15.50
CA THR A 30 16.08 7.73 -14.60
C THR A 30 15.58 9.07 -15.10
N ASN A 31 14.29 9.23 -15.12
CA ASN A 31 13.59 10.46 -15.50
C ASN A 31 12.35 10.66 -14.65
N SER A 32 11.83 11.86 -14.61
CA SER A 32 10.62 12.17 -13.83
C SER A 32 9.61 12.98 -14.66
N GLU A 33 8.34 12.80 -14.33
CA GLU A 33 7.21 13.47 -14.94
C GLU A 33 6.27 14.01 -13.88
N ILE A 34 5.90 15.29 -13.98
CA ILE A 34 4.86 15.89 -13.13
C ILE A 34 3.52 15.68 -13.85
N ARG A 35 2.52 15.24 -13.09
CA ARG A 35 1.17 15.00 -13.60
C ARG A 35 0.17 15.87 -12.87
N GLU A 36 -0.60 16.62 -13.63
CA GLU A 36 -1.73 17.38 -13.13
C GLU A 36 -2.97 16.50 -13.14
N LEU A 37 -3.55 16.28 -11.98
CA LEU A 37 -4.71 15.42 -11.80
C LEU A 37 -5.81 16.16 -11.01
N PRO A 38 -7.08 15.75 -11.16
CA PRO A 38 -8.15 16.22 -10.29
C PRO A 38 -7.84 15.94 -8.82
N VAL A 39 -8.46 16.70 -7.91
CA VAL A 39 -8.30 16.50 -6.46
C VAL A 39 -8.84 15.12 -6.07
N PHE A 40 -8.09 14.43 -5.21
CA PHE A 40 -8.47 13.12 -4.65
C PHE A 40 -8.25 13.11 -3.14
N ARG A 41 -8.93 12.19 -2.45
CA ARG A 41 -8.81 11.95 -1.02
C ARG A 41 -8.38 10.53 -0.68
N GLU A 42 -8.46 9.63 -1.66
CA GLU A 42 -8.07 8.23 -1.49
C GLU A 42 -7.02 7.84 -2.53
N ILE A 43 -6.12 6.93 -2.15
CA ILE A 43 -5.12 6.34 -3.06
C ILE A 43 -5.36 4.83 -3.07
N ILE A 44 -5.36 4.23 -4.26
CA ILE A 44 -5.31 2.79 -4.46
C ILE A 44 -3.96 2.49 -5.13
N LEU A 45 -3.09 1.77 -4.44
CA LEU A 45 -1.73 1.50 -4.87
C LEU A 45 -1.54 0.03 -5.20
N TYR A 46 -1.17 -0.23 -6.44
CA TYR A 46 -0.85 -1.58 -6.94
C TYR A 46 0.64 -1.73 -7.25
N ASP A 47 1.05 -2.96 -7.53
CA ASP A 47 2.39 -3.32 -8.00
C ASP A 47 3.54 -2.96 -7.04
N LYS A 48 4.77 -3.06 -7.52
CA LYS A 48 5.97 -2.68 -6.76
C LYS A 48 6.33 -1.21 -7.01
N ILE A 49 5.50 -0.33 -6.47
CA ILE A 49 5.65 1.13 -6.58
C ILE A 49 5.88 1.69 -5.18
N ASN A 50 6.94 2.48 -5.03
CA ASN A 50 7.16 3.24 -3.80
C ASN A 50 6.32 4.51 -3.83
N LEU A 51 5.60 4.78 -2.75
CA LEU A 51 4.78 5.96 -2.56
C LEU A 51 5.38 6.86 -1.48
N ILE A 52 5.76 8.07 -1.83
CA ILE A 52 6.32 9.04 -0.93
C ILE A 52 5.33 10.19 -0.75
N LEU A 53 4.73 10.28 0.43
CA LEU A 53 3.79 11.32 0.78
C LEU A 53 4.55 12.53 1.34
N MET A 54 4.30 13.69 0.76
CA MET A 54 4.87 14.97 1.17
C MET A 54 3.71 15.88 1.59
N PRO A 55 3.46 16.09 2.89
CA PRO A 55 2.40 16.99 3.33
C PRO A 55 2.60 18.41 2.77
N ASP A 56 1.62 18.89 2.03
CA ASP A 56 1.60 20.22 1.40
C ASP A 56 0.15 20.69 1.25
N SER A 57 -0.05 21.99 1.06
CA SER A 57 -1.36 22.58 0.77
C SER A 57 -1.82 22.36 -0.67
N ILE A 58 -0.90 22.15 -1.61
CA ILE A 58 -1.17 21.99 -3.04
C ILE A 58 -0.87 20.53 -3.44
N GLN A 59 -1.90 19.86 -3.96
CA GLN A 59 -1.75 18.48 -4.43
C GLN A 59 -1.01 18.43 -5.77
N LYS A 60 0.11 17.71 -5.80
CA LYS A 60 0.92 17.48 -7.00
C LYS A 60 1.42 16.04 -7.02
N ILE A 61 1.57 15.49 -8.21
CA ILE A 61 2.10 14.15 -8.39
C ILE A 61 3.33 14.20 -9.29
N ARG A 62 4.42 13.57 -8.84
CA ARG A 62 5.62 13.36 -9.63
C ARG A 62 5.93 11.86 -9.67
N VAL A 63 6.00 11.32 -10.87
CA VAL A 63 6.41 9.94 -11.12
C VAL A 63 7.86 9.93 -11.55
N GLU A 64 8.69 9.10 -10.93
CA GLU A 64 10.11 8.95 -11.22
C GLU A 64 10.46 7.49 -11.42
N THR A 65 10.99 7.17 -12.58
CA THR A 65 11.45 5.81 -12.93
C THR A 65 12.32 5.89 -14.18
N GLY A 66 12.71 4.75 -14.76
CA GLY A 66 13.39 4.73 -16.05
C GLY A 66 12.53 5.35 -17.17
N LYS A 67 13.14 6.16 -18.03
CA LYS A 67 12.46 6.91 -19.11
C LYS A 67 11.52 6.03 -19.95
N ASN A 68 11.93 4.80 -20.22
CA ASN A 68 11.16 3.87 -21.06
C ASN A 68 9.94 3.29 -20.34
N LEU A 69 9.85 3.46 -19.01
CA LEU A 69 8.77 2.93 -18.17
C LEU A 69 7.71 3.97 -17.82
N LEU A 70 8.03 5.26 -17.90
CA LEU A 70 7.13 6.34 -17.46
C LEU A 70 5.74 6.28 -18.08
N SER A 71 5.65 5.99 -19.39
CA SER A 71 4.38 5.92 -20.11
C SER A 71 3.49 4.74 -19.66
N GLY A 72 4.08 3.71 -19.09
CA GLY A 72 3.36 2.55 -18.57
C GLY A 72 2.88 2.71 -17.11
N ILE A 73 3.37 3.74 -16.39
CA ILE A 73 2.88 4.02 -15.05
C ILE A 73 1.57 4.81 -15.15
N SER A 74 0.47 4.17 -14.77
CA SER A 74 -0.87 4.77 -14.76
C SER A 74 -1.11 5.52 -13.47
N THR A 75 -1.71 6.71 -13.57
CA THR A 75 -2.20 7.52 -12.44
C THR A 75 -3.55 8.11 -12.86
N ILE A 76 -4.64 7.48 -12.45
CA ILE A 76 -5.99 7.84 -12.87
C ILE A 76 -6.79 8.24 -11.64
N VAL A 77 -7.45 9.39 -11.70
CA VAL A 77 -8.40 9.82 -10.67
C VAL A 77 -9.83 9.60 -11.17
N ASP A 78 -10.56 8.80 -10.42
CA ASP A 78 -11.99 8.57 -10.62
C ASP A 78 -12.74 8.64 -9.28
N GLY A 79 -13.85 9.37 -9.24
CA GLY A 79 -14.65 9.51 -8.03
C GLY A 79 -13.87 9.98 -6.77
N GLY A 80 -12.82 10.80 -6.96
CA GLY A 80 -11.97 11.26 -5.85
C GLY A 80 -10.97 10.23 -5.34
N LYS A 81 -10.73 9.14 -6.09
CA LYS A 81 -9.75 8.08 -5.80
C LYS A 81 -8.67 8.08 -6.87
N LEU A 82 -7.42 8.19 -6.45
CA LEU A 82 -6.25 8.05 -7.31
C LEU A 82 -5.82 6.59 -7.36
N THR A 83 -5.92 5.96 -8.53
CA THR A 83 -5.34 4.63 -8.78
C THR A 83 -3.96 4.76 -9.40
N ILE A 84 -2.96 4.11 -8.78
CA ILE A 84 -1.57 4.08 -9.24
C ILE A 84 -1.21 2.64 -9.56
N GLN A 85 -0.75 2.39 -10.79
CA GLN A 85 -0.46 1.05 -11.29
C GLN A 85 0.66 1.07 -12.34
N ASP A 86 1.48 0.03 -12.35
CA ASP A 86 2.50 -0.20 -13.40
C ASP A 86 1.98 -1.19 -14.45
N ASN A 87 1.58 -0.65 -15.62
CA ASN A 87 1.08 -1.41 -16.76
C ASN A 87 2.19 -1.80 -17.76
N ASN A 88 3.47 -1.59 -17.43
CA ASN A 88 4.56 -2.00 -18.29
C ASN A 88 4.60 -3.53 -18.46
N GLY A 89 4.69 -3.98 -19.70
CA GLY A 89 4.89 -5.38 -20.02
C GLY A 89 6.30 -5.89 -19.69
N CYS A 90 6.50 -7.20 -19.80
CA CYS A 90 7.80 -7.88 -19.76
C CYS A 90 8.64 -7.61 -18.48
N LYS A 91 8.00 -7.39 -17.35
CA LYS A 91 8.67 -7.09 -16.08
C LYS A 91 9.76 -8.12 -15.71
N LEU A 92 9.54 -9.40 -16.04
CA LEU A 92 10.50 -10.50 -15.76
C LEU A 92 11.68 -10.57 -16.73
N LEU A 93 11.60 -9.92 -17.89
CA LEU A 93 12.65 -9.95 -18.92
C LEU A 93 13.58 -8.76 -18.83
N ARG A 94 13.30 -7.78 -17.96
CA ARG A 94 14.17 -6.62 -17.77
C ARG A 94 15.42 -7.05 -17.02
N THR A 95 16.56 -6.62 -17.54
CA THR A 95 17.88 -6.91 -16.95
C THR A 95 18.29 -5.90 -15.89
N ASP A 96 17.57 -4.78 -15.79
CA ASP A 96 17.81 -3.70 -14.84
C ASP A 96 16.66 -3.61 -13.80
N ALA A 97 17.03 -3.45 -12.54
CA ALA A 97 16.09 -3.24 -11.43
C ALA A 97 15.75 -1.75 -11.29
N SER A 98 14.87 -1.24 -12.15
CA SER A 98 14.40 0.14 -12.00
C SER A 98 13.30 0.22 -10.95
N THR A 99 13.49 1.12 -9.98
CA THR A 99 12.47 1.47 -8.99
C THR A 99 11.46 2.44 -9.61
N VAL A 100 10.20 2.27 -9.26
CA VAL A 100 9.15 3.26 -9.56
C VAL A 100 8.86 4.01 -8.27
N ASN A 101 9.13 5.31 -8.25
CA ASN A 101 8.84 6.19 -7.12
C ASN A 101 7.74 7.17 -7.53
N VAL A 102 6.69 7.25 -6.73
CA VAL A 102 5.61 8.21 -6.90
C VAL A 102 5.58 9.13 -5.70
N TYR A 103 5.85 10.39 -5.94
CA TYR A 103 5.83 11.44 -4.94
C TYR A 103 4.51 12.19 -5.02
N ILE A 104 3.81 12.27 -3.90
CA ILE A 104 2.52 12.95 -3.83
C ILE A 104 2.60 14.03 -2.76
N SER A 105 2.48 15.29 -3.20
CA SER A 105 2.17 16.38 -2.28
C SER A 105 0.70 16.25 -1.89
N THR A 106 0.46 15.95 -0.61
CA THR A 106 -0.88 15.65 -0.15
C THR A 106 -1.59 16.88 0.39
N GLY A 107 -2.75 17.19 -0.19
CA GLY A 107 -3.83 17.90 0.49
C GLY A 107 -4.55 16.95 1.48
N PRO A 108 -5.87 17.04 1.61
CA PRO A 108 -6.64 16.17 2.49
C PRO A 108 -6.68 14.72 1.95
N LEU A 109 -5.73 13.90 2.36
CA LEU A 109 -5.70 12.46 2.07
C LEU A 109 -6.29 11.69 3.26
N GLU A 110 -7.32 10.88 3.03
CA GLU A 110 -8.07 10.19 4.06
C GLU A 110 -7.80 8.68 4.09
N LYS A 111 -7.46 8.08 2.93
CA LYS A 111 -7.29 6.63 2.84
C LYS A 111 -6.21 6.21 1.84
N ILE A 112 -5.48 5.16 2.22
CA ILE A 112 -4.63 4.37 1.31
C ILE A 112 -5.15 2.94 1.30
N THR A 113 -5.58 2.46 0.13
CA THR A 113 -5.86 1.05 -0.12
C THR A 113 -4.64 0.45 -0.81
N TYR A 114 -4.02 -0.56 -0.17
CA TYR A 114 -2.72 -1.06 -0.58
C TYR A 114 -2.80 -2.50 -1.07
N HIS A 115 -2.46 -2.69 -2.34
CA HIS A 115 -2.35 -3.97 -3.05
C HIS A 115 -0.92 -4.24 -3.52
N GLY A 116 0.00 -3.37 -3.17
CA GLY A 116 1.34 -3.32 -3.73
C GLY A 116 2.37 -4.18 -2.99
N ALA A 117 3.62 -4.04 -3.45
CA ALA A 117 4.81 -4.63 -2.81
C ALA A 117 5.97 -3.61 -2.72
N GLY A 118 5.71 -2.32 -2.95
CA GLY A 118 6.65 -1.23 -2.72
C GLY A 118 6.50 -0.64 -1.32
N ASP A 119 7.36 0.30 -0.98
CA ASP A 119 7.30 0.98 0.31
C ASP A 119 6.43 2.24 0.24
N VAL A 120 5.66 2.47 1.31
CA VAL A 120 4.87 3.70 1.49
C VAL A 120 5.43 4.46 2.68
N GLY A 121 5.82 5.70 2.46
CA GLY A 121 6.36 6.55 3.51
C GLY A 121 5.87 7.99 3.46
N SER A 122 6.02 8.72 4.57
CA SER A 122 5.81 10.15 4.61
C SER A 122 7.09 10.90 4.98
N THR A 123 7.40 11.98 4.27
CA THR A 123 8.59 12.81 4.57
C THR A 123 8.39 13.62 5.84
N ASP A 124 7.17 14.05 6.11
CA ASP A 124 6.77 14.80 7.28
C ASP A 124 5.41 14.33 7.81
N THR A 125 4.92 14.96 8.85
CA THR A 125 3.71 14.59 9.57
C THR A 125 2.44 14.91 8.78
N ILE A 126 1.66 13.87 8.45
CA ILE A 126 0.33 13.99 7.87
C ILE A 126 -0.65 14.36 9.00
N ARG A 127 -1.48 15.40 8.78
CA ARG A 127 -2.48 15.87 9.74
C ARG A 127 -3.86 15.72 9.16
N GLN A 128 -4.68 14.85 9.77
CA GLN A 128 -6.04 14.54 9.30
C GLN A 128 -6.98 14.32 10.49
N ASN A 129 -8.28 14.49 10.28
CA ASN A 129 -9.25 14.07 11.28
C ASN A 129 -9.36 12.53 11.31
N HIS A 130 -9.41 11.91 10.14
CA HIS A 130 -9.47 10.46 10.01
C HIS A 130 -8.48 10.01 8.92
N PHE A 131 -7.73 8.94 9.20
CA PHE A 131 -6.78 8.37 8.26
C PHE A 131 -6.81 6.84 8.30
N THR A 132 -7.03 6.21 7.17
CA THR A 132 -7.09 4.74 7.05
C THR A 132 -5.97 4.22 6.16
N VAL A 133 -5.23 3.25 6.64
CA VAL A 133 -4.40 2.35 5.84
C VAL A 133 -5.06 0.98 5.79
N ASP A 134 -5.52 0.59 4.61
CA ASP A 134 -6.21 -0.68 4.35
C ASP A 134 -5.37 -1.55 3.42
N CYS A 135 -4.53 -2.41 4.00
CA CYS A 135 -3.74 -3.37 3.25
C CYS A 135 -4.59 -4.60 2.92
N VAL A 136 -5.05 -4.69 1.67
CA VAL A 136 -5.94 -5.76 1.22
C VAL A 136 -5.17 -7.04 0.92
N ASP A 137 -4.11 -6.95 0.08
CA ASP A 137 -3.27 -8.08 -0.33
C ASP A 137 -1.82 -7.63 -0.64
N GLY A 138 -1.38 -6.54 -0.02
CA GLY A 138 -0.03 -6.01 -0.16
C GLY A 138 1.02 -6.78 0.67
N SER A 139 2.29 -6.58 0.34
CA SER A 139 3.43 -7.24 0.99
C SER A 139 4.65 -6.33 1.22
N GLY A 140 4.49 -5.01 1.09
CA GLY A 140 5.54 -4.03 1.38
C GLY A 140 5.42 -3.42 2.78
N SER A 141 6.21 -2.39 3.04
CA SER A 141 6.19 -1.65 4.30
C SER A 141 5.49 -0.30 4.17
N ILE A 142 4.72 0.05 5.18
CA ILE A 142 3.99 1.33 5.26
C ILE A 142 4.42 2.03 6.55
N ASN A 143 5.17 3.11 6.42
CA ASN A 143 5.71 3.85 7.56
C ASN A 143 5.32 5.33 7.48
N LEU A 144 4.39 5.76 8.33
CA LEU A 144 3.81 7.09 8.27
C LEU A 144 4.02 7.86 9.57
N LYS A 145 4.34 9.15 9.44
CA LYS A 145 4.24 10.13 10.52
C LYS A 145 2.84 10.73 10.47
N LEU A 146 2.05 10.54 11.53
CA LEU A 146 0.62 10.84 11.53
C LEU A 146 0.19 11.54 12.81
N ILE A 147 -0.64 12.55 12.66
CA ILE A 147 -1.46 13.14 13.72
C ILE A 147 -2.91 13.09 13.24
N ALA A 148 -3.75 12.33 13.94
CA ALA A 148 -5.14 12.15 13.53
C ALA A 148 -6.06 11.99 14.74
N ASP A 149 -7.31 12.47 14.63
CA ASP A 149 -8.31 12.15 15.66
C ASP A 149 -8.63 10.65 15.65
N SER A 150 -8.69 10.02 14.47
CA SER A 150 -8.86 8.59 14.30
C SER A 150 -7.90 8.05 13.26
N ALA A 151 -7.22 6.95 13.55
CA ALA A 151 -6.31 6.26 12.66
C ALA A 151 -6.63 4.76 12.60
N ASP A 152 -6.82 4.23 11.39
CA ASP A 152 -7.07 2.81 11.16
C ASP A 152 -5.87 2.15 10.49
N ALA A 153 -5.38 1.06 11.07
CA ALA A 153 -4.34 0.19 10.51
C ALA A 153 -4.93 -1.20 10.27
N ILE A 154 -5.14 -1.55 9.01
CA ILE A 154 -5.86 -2.76 8.62
C ILE A 154 -4.98 -3.62 7.72
N ILE A 155 -4.74 -4.88 8.09
CA ILE A 155 -4.11 -5.91 7.25
C ILE A 155 -5.09 -7.06 7.10
N ARG A 156 -5.58 -7.27 5.86
CA ARG A 156 -6.58 -8.30 5.57
C ARG A 156 -5.96 -9.63 5.17
N THR A 157 -4.94 -9.58 4.31
CA THR A 157 -4.22 -10.77 3.84
C THR A 157 -2.75 -10.44 3.61
N ARG A 158 -1.91 -11.48 3.48
CA ARG A 158 -0.47 -11.40 3.24
C ARG A 158 0.32 -10.82 4.43
N ASN A 159 1.52 -10.30 4.15
CA ASN A 159 2.56 -10.01 5.13
C ASN A 159 3.09 -8.56 5.05
N ALA A 160 2.20 -7.60 4.79
CA ALA A 160 2.59 -6.20 4.88
C ALA A 160 2.91 -5.80 6.33
N ASP A 161 3.78 -4.80 6.46
CA ASP A 161 4.10 -4.20 7.74
C ASP A 161 3.59 -2.75 7.79
N ILE A 162 2.81 -2.41 8.82
CA ILE A 162 2.29 -1.05 9.03
C ILE A 162 2.91 -0.47 10.29
N SER A 163 3.46 0.73 10.18
CA SER A 163 3.98 1.49 11.32
C SER A 163 3.51 2.93 11.26
N PHE A 164 2.97 3.43 12.38
CA PHE A 164 2.66 4.85 12.54
C PHE A 164 3.53 5.45 13.65
N ASN A 165 3.93 6.70 13.43
CA ASN A 165 4.66 7.51 14.40
C ASN A 165 3.91 8.82 14.62
N GLY A 166 3.66 9.21 15.87
CA GLY A 166 2.95 10.44 16.23
C GLY A 166 1.90 10.24 17.30
N TYR A 167 0.71 10.77 17.10
CA TYR A 167 -0.35 10.62 18.11
C TYR A 167 -1.77 10.78 17.53
N GLY A 168 -2.75 10.21 18.24
CA GLY A 168 -4.15 10.32 17.90
C GLY A 168 -5.06 10.14 19.11
N ASN A 169 -6.36 10.39 18.94
CA ASN A 169 -7.34 10.10 19.99
C ASN A 169 -7.79 8.65 19.96
N TYR A 170 -8.02 8.09 18.77
CA TYR A 170 -8.52 6.74 18.58
C TYR A 170 -7.69 6.00 17.54
N SER A 171 -7.44 4.70 17.75
CA SER A 171 -6.94 3.80 16.73
C SER A 171 -7.81 2.54 16.61
N PHE A 172 -8.10 2.15 15.38
CA PHE A 172 -8.65 0.84 15.06
C PHE A 172 -7.57 0.00 14.37
N ILE A 173 -7.34 -1.19 14.89
CA ILE A 173 -6.30 -2.10 14.40
C ILE A 173 -6.95 -3.43 14.07
N TYR A 174 -6.85 -3.86 12.82
CA TYR A 174 -7.28 -5.16 12.37
C TYR A 174 -6.13 -5.88 11.67
N CYS A 175 -5.76 -7.05 12.17
CA CYS A 175 -4.71 -7.87 11.57
C CYS A 175 -5.17 -9.31 11.43
N ALA A 176 -5.43 -9.75 10.18
CA ALA A 176 -5.94 -11.10 9.88
C ALA A 176 -4.92 -12.01 9.20
N ALA A 177 -3.65 -11.60 9.06
CA ALA A 177 -2.69 -12.33 8.26
C ALA A 177 -1.29 -12.39 8.91
N GLU A 178 -0.26 -12.58 8.11
CA GLU A 178 1.14 -12.69 8.56
C GLU A 178 1.87 -11.34 8.62
N GLY A 179 1.16 -10.22 8.43
CA GLY A 179 1.72 -8.90 8.56
C GLY A 179 1.89 -8.45 10.01
N SER A 180 2.68 -7.42 10.24
CA SER A 180 2.87 -6.81 11.54
C SER A 180 2.33 -5.38 11.59
N ILE A 181 1.82 -4.98 12.77
CA ILE A 181 1.38 -3.61 13.01
C ILE A 181 2.13 -3.08 14.22
N ASN A 182 2.95 -2.05 14.00
CA ASN A 182 3.72 -1.40 15.05
C ASN A 182 3.28 0.05 15.23
N LEU A 183 2.49 0.29 16.26
CA LEU A 183 2.06 1.61 16.71
C LEU A 183 2.68 2.00 18.08
N SER A 184 3.81 1.39 18.47
CA SER A 184 4.51 1.71 19.72
C SER A 184 4.94 3.18 19.81
N HIS A 185 5.19 3.82 18.66
CA HIS A 185 5.52 5.24 18.54
C HIS A 185 4.34 6.12 18.13
N PHE A 186 3.12 5.57 18.12
CA PHE A 186 1.88 6.29 17.85
C PHE A 186 1.01 6.28 19.12
N VAL A 187 1.11 7.35 19.90
CA VAL A 187 0.39 7.44 21.18
C VAL A 187 -1.09 7.70 20.95
N THR A 188 -1.95 6.84 21.50
CA THR A 188 -3.41 7.02 21.41
C THR A 188 -4.07 7.05 22.79
N ARG A 189 -5.22 7.71 22.87
CA ARG A 189 -6.05 7.66 24.07
C ARG A 189 -6.88 6.38 24.13
N VAL A 190 -7.41 5.95 22.98
CA VAL A 190 -8.23 4.72 22.89
C VAL A 190 -7.73 3.88 21.73
N SER A 191 -7.49 2.59 21.98
CA SER A 191 -7.19 1.62 20.92
C SER A 191 -8.18 0.47 20.96
N ASN A 192 -8.68 0.09 19.77
CA ASN A 192 -9.50 -1.09 19.55
C ASN A 192 -8.76 -2.04 18.61
N ILE A 193 -8.44 -3.24 19.07
CA ILE A 193 -7.59 -4.21 18.37
C ILE A 193 -8.37 -5.50 18.14
N GLU A 194 -8.37 -5.97 16.91
CA GLU A 194 -8.83 -7.29 16.53
C GLU A 194 -7.71 -8.02 15.77
N SER A 195 -7.20 -9.11 16.34
CA SER A 195 -6.09 -9.89 15.76
C SER A 195 -6.46 -11.35 15.59
N THR A 196 -6.38 -11.82 14.35
CA THR A 196 -6.34 -13.24 13.99
C THR A 196 -4.97 -13.62 13.39
N SER A 197 -3.94 -12.81 13.66
CA SER A 197 -2.58 -12.95 13.12
C SER A 197 -1.74 -13.94 13.93
N ILE A 198 -0.70 -14.48 13.27
CA ILE A 198 0.41 -15.17 13.94
C ILE A 198 1.51 -14.20 14.39
N ARG A 199 1.50 -12.97 13.89
CA ARG A 199 2.47 -11.92 14.19
C ARG A 199 1.95 -11.03 15.31
N ASP A 200 2.89 -10.43 15.99
CA ASP A 200 2.63 -9.55 17.11
C ASP A 200 2.18 -8.14 16.65
N ILE A 201 1.45 -7.47 17.53
CA ILE A 201 1.00 -6.09 17.38
C ILE A 201 1.55 -5.28 18.55
N ASP A 202 2.15 -4.13 18.25
CA ASP A 202 2.67 -3.21 19.27
C ASP A 202 1.84 -1.92 19.29
N VAL A 203 1.43 -1.47 20.48
CA VAL A 203 0.63 -0.24 20.66
C VAL A 203 1.09 0.60 21.86
N ASN A 204 0.78 1.89 21.83
CA ASN A 204 0.99 2.81 22.94
C ASN A 204 -0.33 3.49 23.31
N VAL A 205 -0.89 3.16 24.49
CA VAL A 205 -2.25 3.57 24.87
C VAL A 205 -2.24 4.24 26.25
N THR A 206 -2.91 5.38 26.35
CA THR A 206 -2.96 6.15 27.60
C THR A 206 -4.31 6.16 28.32
N GLY A 207 -5.38 5.76 27.64
CA GLY A 207 -6.75 5.73 28.20
C GLY A 207 -7.35 4.34 28.20
N ASN A 208 -8.06 3.94 27.15
CA ASN A 208 -8.77 2.66 27.08
C ASN A 208 -8.16 1.74 26.04
N LEU A 209 -7.88 0.50 26.42
CA LEU A 209 -7.39 -0.55 25.53
C LEU A 209 -8.43 -1.68 25.44
N TYR A 210 -8.92 -1.92 24.23
CA TYR A 210 -9.79 -3.04 23.90
C TYR A 210 -9.02 -3.97 22.96
N ALA A 211 -8.86 -5.25 23.32
CA ALA A 211 -8.07 -6.20 22.54
C ALA A 211 -8.76 -7.54 22.39
N SER A 212 -9.14 -7.90 21.17
CA SER A 212 -9.60 -9.23 20.79
C SER A 212 -8.44 -9.99 20.13
N ILE A 213 -7.84 -10.95 20.85
CA ILE A 213 -6.70 -11.76 20.41
C ILE A 213 -7.22 -13.16 20.12
N LEU A 214 -7.48 -13.44 18.85
CA LEU A 214 -8.22 -14.63 18.44
C LEU A 214 -7.31 -15.75 17.92
N TYR A 215 -5.98 -15.50 17.82
CA TYR A 215 -5.02 -16.50 17.33
C TYR A 215 -3.70 -16.47 18.11
N LEU A 216 -2.55 -16.69 17.44
CA LEU A 216 -1.25 -16.97 18.09
C LEU A 216 -0.45 -15.71 18.44
N GLY A 217 -0.58 -14.64 17.65
CA GLY A 217 0.19 -13.41 17.82
C GLY A 217 -0.18 -12.71 19.13
N ASN A 218 0.81 -12.08 19.75
CA ASN A 218 0.61 -11.30 20.97
C ASN A 218 0.24 -9.84 20.64
N VAL A 219 -0.35 -9.18 21.61
CA VAL A 219 -0.46 -7.72 21.62
C VAL A 219 0.41 -7.20 22.76
N TYR A 220 1.45 -6.45 22.38
CA TYR A 220 2.29 -5.72 23.32
C TYR A 220 1.79 -4.28 23.45
N TYR A 221 1.68 -3.79 24.66
CA TYR A 221 1.27 -2.42 24.88
C TYR A 221 2.22 -1.70 25.83
N THR A 222 2.47 -0.43 25.53
CA THR A 222 3.12 0.56 26.39
C THR A 222 2.11 1.61 26.82
N GLY A 223 2.54 2.56 27.66
CA GLY A 223 1.68 3.55 28.27
C GLY A 223 0.98 2.99 29.51
N ASN A 224 0.07 3.77 30.04
CA ASN A 224 -0.68 3.40 31.26
C ASN A 224 -2.17 3.55 31.00
N PRO A 225 -2.81 2.62 30.26
CA PRO A 225 -4.24 2.69 30.03
C PRO A 225 -5.02 2.61 31.36
N VAL A 226 -6.02 3.46 31.49
CA VAL A 226 -6.88 3.52 32.69
C VAL A 226 -7.86 2.35 32.72
N PHE A 227 -8.22 1.84 31.53
CA PHE A 227 -9.13 0.72 31.40
C PHE A 227 -8.61 -0.27 30.35
N ILE A 228 -8.64 -1.55 30.68
CA ILE A 228 -8.26 -2.63 29.76
C ILE A 228 -9.37 -3.66 29.72
N GLN A 229 -9.84 -3.98 28.51
CA GLN A 229 -10.73 -5.11 28.27
C GLN A 229 -10.13 -6.00 27.18
N SER A 230 -9.97 -7.28 27.48
CA SER A 230 -9.42 -8.23 26.49
C SER A 230 -10.29 -9.47 26.36
N MET A 231 -10.37 -10.00 25.14
CA MET A 231 -10.92 -11.31 24.82
C MET A 231 -9.82 -12.12 24.14
N ILE A 232 -9.43 -13.24 24.74
CA ILE A 232 -8.35 -14.09 24.25
C ILE A 232 -8.91 -15.50 24.07
N THR A 233 -8.88 -16.02 22.83
CA THR A 233 -9.48 -17.33 22.51
C THR A 233 -8.45 -18.40 22.13
N ASN A 234 -7.17 -18.02 21.99
CA ASN A 234 -6.08 -18.93 21.61
C ASN A 234 -4.84 -18.65 22.49
N SER A 235 -3.65 -19.02 22.02
CA SER A 235 -2.39 -18.90 22.80
C SER A 235 -1.74 -17.51 22.79
N GLY A 236 -2.21 -16.59 21.96
CA GLY A 236 -1.76 -15.19 21.97
C GLY A 236 -2.02 -14.54 23.34
N LYS A 237 -1.28 -13.49 23.66
CA LYS A 237 -1.30 -12.82 24.97
C LYS A 237 -1.39 -11.32 24.82
N LEU A 238 -1.96 -10.66 25.83
CA LEU A 238 -1.86 -9.22 26.03
C LEU A 238 -0.75 -8.95 27.05
N ILE A 239 0.31 -8.24 26.67
CA ILE A 239 1.54 -8.09 27.46
C ILE A 239 1.90 -6.61 27.58
N GLN A 240 2.02 -6.13 28.82
CA GLN A 240 2.53 -4.79 29.08
C GLN A 240 4.05 -4.78 28.98
N LEU A 241 4.58 -3.81 28.22
CA LEU A 241 5.99 -3.51 28.20
C LEU A 241 6.31 -2.33 29.15
N PRO A 242 7.55 -2.22 29.63
CA PRO A 242 7.98 -1.16 30.53
C PRO A 242 7.81 0.24 29.95
#